data_6cc416d38f0e4cb25f5b42b4b592efa1
#
_entry.id   6cc416d38f0e4cb25f5b42b4b592efa1
#
_cell.length_a   1.000
_cell.length_b   1.000
_cell.length_c   1.000
_cell.angle_alpha   90.00
_cell.angle_beta   90.00
_cell.angle_gamma   90.00
#
_symmetry.space_group_name_H-M   'P 1'
#
loop_
_entity.id
_entity.type
_entity.pdbx_description
1 polymer ?
#
loop_
_entity_poly.entity_id
_entity_poly.type
_entity_poly.pdbx_seq_one_letter_code
_entity_poly.pdbx_strand_id
1 'polypeptide(L)'
;MNSFEADLKRALFSPLFVFGVIVMLYIVNKMSVNSDLFKICVPVVASLPYSTAWLKDKRSGFIRLYLIRTKEMEYILGKILACAISSGLVISLPIWIYDKYLAEMEQESAYVIFFLVGALWGCVSAVLAVWTNNSCVAYGGAFVICYLLIILCERYLQNLYCIYPYEWMFPQKQWVFEENGRRILLVGFIVVVMCIYYELVRRKIKDA
;
A
#
# COMPACT_ATOMS: atom_id res chain seq x y z
N MET A 1 -8.32 -5.03 24.42
CA MET A 1 -7.41 -4.42 23.42
C MET A 1 -7.94 -4.83 22.05
N ASN A 2 -8.40 -3.88 21.27
CA ASN A 2 -9.00 -4.18 19.98
C ASN A 2 -7.96 -4.84 19.04
N SER A 3 -8.37 -5.88 18.33
CA SER A 3 -7.54 -6.62 17.36
C SER A 3 -6.75 -5.69 16.43
N PHE A 4 -7.43 -4.72 15.90
CA PHE A 4 -6.87 -3.70 15.01
C PHE A 4 -5.71 -2.92 15.65
N GLU A 5 -5.83 -2.53 16.93
CA GLU A 5 -4.79 -1.77 17.62
C GLU A 5 -3.51 -2.58 17.81
N ALA A 6 -3.64 -3.87 18.10
CA ALA A 6 -2.51 -4.79 18.19
C ALA A 6 -1.80 -4.99 16.85
N ASP A 7 -2.59 -5.17 15.77
CA ASP A 7 -2.05 -5.33 14.43
C ASP A 7 -1.38 -4.04 13.92
N LEU A 8 -1.96 -2.87 14.21
CA LEU A 8 -1.37 -1.59 13.86
C LEU A 8 -0.04 -1.35 14.59
N LYS A 9 0.02 -1.64 15.90
CA LYS A 9 1.28 -1.56 16.65
C LYS A 9 2.33 -2.50 16.06
N ARG A 10 1.98 -3.74 15.74
CA ARG A 10 2.91 -4.69 15.10
C ARG A 10 3.41 -4.20 13.73
N ALA A 11 2.55 -3.54 12.95
CA ALA A 11 2.89 -3.00 11.66
C ALA A 11 3.89 -1.83 11.77
N LEU A 12 3.60 -0.85 12.63
CA LEU A 12 4.41 0.35 12.81
C LEU A 12 5.75 0.09 13.51
N PHE A 13 5.80 -0.82 14.48
CA PHE A 13 7.03 -1.21 15.15
C PHE A 13 7.79 -2.35 14.47
N SER A 14 7.39 -2.73 13.24
CA SER A 14 8.12 -3.75 12.50
C SER A 14 9.46 -3.18 11.99
N PRO A 15 10.56 -3.97 12.03
CA PRO A 15 11.84 -3.53 11.49
C PRO A 15 11.77 -3.21 9.99
N LEU A 16 10.87 -3.86 9.26
CA LEU A 16 10.64 -3.60 7.84
C LEU A 16 9.98 -2.23 7.59
N PHE A 17 9.13 -1.76 8.51
CA PHE A 17 8.56 -0.42 8.42
C PHE A 17 9.66 0.64 8.60
N VAL A 18 10.49 0.52 9.64
CA VAL A 18 11.61 1.45 9.90
C VAL A 18 12.58 1.45 8.74
N PHE A 19 12.95 0.27 8.24
CA PHE A 19 13.80 0.13 7.06
C PHE A 19 13.20 0.82 5.83
N GLY A 20 11.91 0.63 5.57
CA GLY A 20 11.20 1.28 4.47
C GLY A 20 11.22 2.81 4.57
N VAL A 21 10.99 3.37 5.77
CA VAL A 21 11.06 4.82 6.01
C VAL A 21 12.47 5.35 5.74
N ILE A 22 13.52 4.66 6.20
CA ILE A 22 14.92 5.08 5.97
C ILE A 22 15.26 5.04 4.48
N VAL A 23 14.86 3.98 3.77
CA VAL A 23 15.10 3.86 2.31
C VAL A 23 14.40 4.98 1.56
N MET A 24 13.15 5.27 1.88
CA MET A 24 12.39 6.34 1.22
C MET A 24 12.97 7.73 1.54
N LEU A 25 13.39 7.99 2.78
CA LEU A 25 14.09 9.24 3.14
C LEU A 25 15.37 9.41 2.32
N TYR A 26 16.15 8.34 2.17
CA TYR A 26 17.35 8.38 1.34
C TYR A 26 17.06 8.70 -0.12
N ILE A 27 16.03 8.07 -0.71
CA ILE A 27 15.62 8.28 -2.10
C ILE A 27 15.15 9.73 -2.30
N VAL A 28 14.29 10.23 -1.42
CA VAL A 28 13.74 11.61 -1.51
C VAL A 28 14.86 12.64 -1.37
N ASN A 29 15.81 12.43 -0.44
CA ASN A 29 16.93 13.36 -0.23
C ASN A 29 17.91 13.40 -1.41
N LYS A 30 18.16 12.27 -2.07
CA LYS A 30 19.17 12.20 -3.15
C LYS A 30 18.63 12.45 -4.56
N MET A 31 17.34 12.11 -4.81
CA MET A 31 16.82 12.00 -6.17
C MET A 31 15.62 12.90 -6.48
N SER A 32 15.14 13.69 -5.54
CA SER A 32 13.86 14.41 -5.62
C SER A 32 12.63 13.50 -5.78
N VAL A 33 11.48 13.99 -5.34
CA VAL A 33 10.19 13.25 -5.38
C VAL A 33 9.71 13.01 -6.82
N ASN A 34 10.11 13.85 -7.77
CA ASN A 34 9.69 13.74 -9.18
C ASN A 34 10.48 12.70 -9.99
N SER A 35 11.52 12.09 -9.43
CA SER A 35 12.37 11.14 -10.16
C SER A 35 11.61 9.85 -10.52
N ASP A 36 11.93 9.24 -11.66
CA ASP A 36 11.34 7.97 -12.07
C ASP A 36 11.71 6.83 -11.12
N LEU A 37 12.89 6.89 -10.50
CA LEU A 37 13.29 5.94 -9.47
C LEU A 37 12.39 6.00 -8.25
N PHE A 38 12.00 7.20 -7.79
CA PHE A 38 11.04 7.34 -6.71
C PHE A 38 9.73 6.63 -7.06
N LYS A 39 9.16 6.93 -8.22
CA LYS A 39 7.88 6.37 -8.68
C LYS A 39 7.91 4.82 -8.74
N ILE A 40 9.02 4.24 -9.19
CA ILE A 40 9.23 2.80 -9.28
C ILE A 40 9.42 2.17 -7.88
N CYS A 41 10.07 2.86 -6.95
CA CYS A 41 10.30 2.34 -5.60
C CYS A 41 9.05 2.34 -4.72
N VAL A 42 8.07 3.20 -4.98
CA VAL A 42 6.83 3.30 -4.18
C VAL A 42 6.12 1.96 -4.00
N PRO A 43 5.77 1.17 -5.04
CA PRO A 43 5.10 -0.11 -4.86
C PRO A 43 5.95 -1.15 -4.12
N VAL A 44 7.28 -1.11 -4.26
CA VAL A 44 8.19 -2.01 -3.55
C VAL A 44 8.20 -1.69 -2.06
N VAL A 45 8.45 -0.43 -1.71
CA VAL A 45 8.57 -0.01 -0.31
C VAL A 45 7.21 -0.08 0.40
N ALA A 46 6.11 0.26 -0.27
CA ALA A 46 4.76 0.12 0.27
C ALA A 46 4.41 -1.34 0.63
N SER A 47 5.01 -2.32 -0.04
CA SER A 47 4.78 -3.74 0.26
C SER A 47 5.46 -4.25 1.52
N LEU A 48 6.51 -3.56 2.04
CA LEU A 48 7.37 -4.07 3.11
C LEU A 48 6.68 -4.19 4.49
N PRO A 49 5.88 -3.19 4.98
CA PRO A 49 5.52 -3.14 6.40
C PRO A 49 4.73 -4.34 6.89
N TYR A 50 3.59 -4.63 6.25
CA TYR A 50 2.62 -5.56 6.81
C TYR A 50 1.93 -6.49 5.80
N SER A 51 2.32 -6.47 4.52
CA SER A 51 1.66 -7.24 3.45
C SER A 51 1.67 -8.76 3.70
N THR A 52 2.69 -9.29 4.37
CA THR A 52 2.84 -10.73 4.65
C THR A 52 2.29 -11.17 6.02
N ALA A 53 1.57 -10.29 6.73
CA ALA A 53 1.09 -10.58 8.08
C ALA A 53 0.18 -11.82 8.16
N TRP A 54 -0.75 -11.96 7.20
CA TRP A 54 -1.61 -13.14 7.13
C TRP A 54 -0.81 -14.43 6.91
N LEU A 55 0.23 -14.41 6.07
CA LEU A 55 1.10 -15.58 5.85
C LEU A 55 1.85 -15.99 7.12
N LYS A 56 2.33 -15.03 7.89
CA LYS A 56 3.00 -15.28 9.17
C LYS A 56 2.04 -15.94 10.16
N ASP A 57 0.82 -15.43 10.29
CA ASP A 57 -0.19 -16.00 11.17
C ASP A 57 -0.65 -17.40 10.71
N LYS A 58 -0.74 -17.62 9.40
CA LYS A 58 -1.04 -18.95 8.85
C LYS A 58 0.04 -19.96 9.18
N ARG A 59 1.30 -19.60 8.96
CA ARG A 59 2.45 -20.49 9.23
C ARG A 59 2.65 -20.81 10.71
N SER A 60 2.32 -19.87 11.60
CA SER A 60 2.41 -20.06 13.04
C SER A 60 1.21 -20.78 13.65
N GLY A 61 0.16 -21.09 12.86
CA GLY A 61 -1.09 -21.68 13.36
C GLY A 61 -1.94 -20.73 14.21
N PHE A 62 -1.55 -19.46 14.31
CA PHE A 62 -2.19 -18.47 15.16
C PHE A 62 -3.64 -18.15 14.75
N ILE A 63 -3.98 -18.36 13.47
CA ILE A 63 -5.33 -18.06 12.94
C ILE A 63 -6.40 -18.82 13.71
N ARG A 64 -6.21 -20.13 13.99
CA ARG A 64 -7.20 -20.96 14.69
C ARG A 64 -7.45 -20.46 16.12
N LEU A 65 -6.38 -20.14 16.85
CA LEU A 65 -6.49 -19.62 18.23
C LEU A 65 -7.16 -18.26 18.30
N TYR A 66 -6.95 -17.44 17.25
CA TYR A 66 -7.48 -16.09 17.19
C TYR A 66 -8.97 -16.08 16.86
N LEU A 67 -9.43 -16.91 15.94
CA LEU A 67 -10.83 -17.02 15.52
C LEU A 67 -11.76 -17.54 16.63
N ILE A 68 -11.21 -18.22 17.65
CA ILE A 68 -12.00 -18.61 18.86
C ILE A 68 -12.37 -17.36 19.68
N ARG A 69 -11.58 -16.29 19.64
CA ARG A 69 -11.73 -15.10 20.52
C ARG A 69 -12.33 -13.89 19.83
N THR A 70 -12.28 -13.82 18.50
CA THR A 70 -12.72 -12.66 17.71
C THR A 70 -13.55 -13.10 16.53
N LYS A 71 -14.45 -12.22 16.07
CA LYS A 71 -15.20 -12.46 14.84
C LYS A 71 -14.26 -12.45 13.64
N GLU A 72 -14.49 -13.37 12.69
CA GLU A 72 -13.74 -13.48 11.45
C GLU A 72 -13.60 -12.13 10.72
N MET A 73 -14.69 -11.37 10.66
CA MET A 73 -14.74 -10.08 10.00
C MET A 73 -13.80 -9.04 10.63
N GLU A 74 -13.77 -8.98 11.95
CA GLU A 74 -12.89 -8.06 12.70
C GLU A 74 -11.41 -8.39 12.51
N TYR A 75 -11.09 -9.69 12.42
CA TYR A 75 -9.73 -10.15 12.12
C TYR A 75 -9.28 -9.74 10.73
N ILE A 76 -10.09 -10.01 9.70
CA ILE A 76 -9.73 -9.74 8.30
C ILE A 76 -9.61 -8.23 8.06
N LEU A 77 -10.62 -7.46 8.50
CA LEU A 77 -10.62 -6.01 8.34
C LEU A 77 -9.50 -5.34 9.13
N GLY A 78 -9.24 -5.80 10.36
CA GLY A 78 -8.15 -5.28 11.16
C GLY A 78 -6.79 -5.40 10.45
N LYS A 79 -6.52 -6.54 9.84
CA LYS A 79 -5.25 -6.78 9.11
C LYS A 79 -5.10 -5.93 7.86
N ILE A 80 -6.14 -5.85 7.02
CA ILE A 80 -6.02 -5.08 5.78
C ILE A 80 -5.95 -3.58 6.07
N LEU A 81 -6.68 -3.08 7.08
CA LEU A 81 -6.60 -1.69 7.50
C LEU A 81 -5.22 -1.35 8.11
N ALA A 82 -4.67 -2.23 8.95
CA ALA A 82 -3.32 -2.04 9.49
C ALA A 82 -2.26 -2.04 8.36
N CYS A 83 -2.44 -2.90 7.34
CA CYS A 83 -1.59 -2.91 6.15
C CYS A 83 -1.72 -1.60 5.36
N ALA A 84 -2.93 -1.13 5.07
CA ALA A 84 -3.16 0.11 4.33
C ALA A 84 -2.54 1.32 5.04
N ILE A 85 -2.76 1.45 6.34
CA ILE A 85 -2.24 2.56 7.13
C ILE A 85 -0.71 2.52 7.20
N SER A 86 -0.11 1.38 7.50
CA SER A 86 1.35 1.27 7.59
C SER A 86 2.04 1.50 6.24
N SER A 87 1.47 0.97 5.15
CA SER A 87 1.99 1.18 3.80
C SER A 87 1.82 2.62 3.30
N GLY A 88 0.72 3.27 3.66
CA GLY A 88 0.52 4.70 3.39
C GLY A 88 1.53 5.56 4.15
N LEU A 89 1.73 5.29 5.45
CA LEU A 89 2.66 6.04 6.29
C LEU A 89 4.12 5.87 5.86
N VAL A 90 4.54 4.68 5.44
CA VAL A 90 5.94 4.44 5.00
C VAL A 90 6.31 5.27 3.78
N ILE A 91 5.34 5.67 2.96
CA ILE A 91 5.56 6.55 1.80
C ILE A 91 5.39 8.02 2.17
N SER A 92 4.33 8.39 2.90
CA SER A 92 4.00 9.80 3.17
C SER A 92 4.89 10.44 4.24
N LEU A 93 5.30 9.71 5.30
CA LEU A 93 6.14 10.24 6.37
C LEU A 93 7.51 10.76 5.89
N PRO A 94 8.27 10.01 5.04
CA PRO A 94 9.54 10.50 4.53
C PRO A 94 9.41 11.80 3.71
N ILE A 95 8.36 11.91 2.92
CA ILE A 95 8.09 13.12 2.12
C ILE A 95 7.76 14.29 3.04
N TRP A 96 6.88 14.08 4.02
CA TRP A 96 6.53 15.11 5.01
C TRP A 96 7.75 15.58 5.83
N ILE A 97 8.62 14.65 6.26
CA ILE A 97 9.85 14.99 6.99
C ILE A 97 10.79 15.80 6.09
N TYR A 98 10.95 15.38 4.83
CA TYR A 98 11.83 16.07 3.89
C TYR A 98 11.36 17.49 3.61
N ASP A 99 10.07 17.69 3.32
CA ASP A 99 9.52 19.01 3.03
C ASP A 99 9.60 19.95 4.23
N LYS A 100 9.32 19.44 5.44
CA LYS A 100 9.32 20.27 6.64
C LYS A 100 10.72 20.69 7.08
N TYR A 101 11.75 19.85 6.88
CA TYR A 101 13.08 20.09 7.42
C TYR A 101 14.14 20.46 6.39
N LEU A 102 13.91 20.17 5.11
CA LEU A 102 14.93 20.30 4.06
C LEU A 102 14.52 21.15 2.86
N ALA A 103 13.25 21.26 2.53
CA ALA A 103 12.80 21.89 1.28
C ALA A 103 11.87 23.09 1.43
N GLU A 104 11.34 23.38 2.62
CA GLU A 104 10.38 24.47 2.90
C GLU A 104 9.21 24.58 1.89
N MET A 105 8.79 23.45 1.31
CA MET A 105 7.72 23.43 0.32
C MET A 105 6.37 23.19 1.00
N GLU A 106 5.51 24.21 0.99
CA GLU A 106 4.13 24.16 1.47
C GLU A 106 3.18 23.50 0.44
N GLN A 107 3.15 22.18 0.34
CA GLN A 107 2.12 21.45 -0.42
C GLN A 107 1.42 20.37 0.42
N GLU A 108 0.59 20.79 1.37
CA GLU A 108 -0.17 19.86 2.24
C GLU A 108 -1.05 18.86 1.48
N SER A 109 -1.59 19.22 0.33
CA SER A 109 -2.49 18.38 -0.46
C SER A 109 -1.80 17.14 -1.06
N ALA A 110 -0.51 17.21 -1.31
CA ALA A 110 0.26 16.12 -1.93
C ALA A 110 0.44 14.92 -0.98
N TYR A 111 0.60 15.13 0.34
CA TYR A 111 0.84 14.05 1.30
C TYR A 111 -0.30 13.03 1.35
N VAL A 112 -1.55 13.50 1.25
CA VAL A 112 -2.73 12.62 1.25
C VAL A 112 -2.72 11.71 0.03
N ILE A 113 -2.32 12.20 -1.13
CA ILE A 113 -2.24 11.41 -2.36
C ILE A 113 -1.13 10.36 -2.24
N PHE A 114 0.05 10.72 -1.76
CA PHE A 114 1.14 9.74 -1.53
C PHE A 114 0.76 8.69 -0.50
N PHE A 115 0.04 9.07 0.55
CA PHE A 115 -0.52 8.12 1.53
C PHE A 115 -1.48 7.14 0.85
N LEU A 116 -2.42 7.62 0.04
CA LEU A 116 -3.40 6.76 -0.66
C LEU A 116 -2.72 5.83 -1.66
N VAL A 117 -1.74 6.31 -2.41
CA VAL A 117 -0.97 5.47 -3.35
C VAL A 117 -0.20 4.39 -2.60
N GLY A 118 0.47 4.72 -1.51
CA GLY A 118 1.15 3.75 -0.65
C GLY A 118 0.20 2.71 -0.07
N ALA A 119 -0.96 3.15 0.45
CA ALA A 119 -2.00 2.27 0.97
C ALA A 119 -2.54 1.32 -0.11
N LEU A 120 -2.78 1.81 -1.33
CA LEU A 120 -3.24 0.98 -2.45
C LEU A 120 -2.23 -0.13 -2.77
N TRP A 121 -0.95 0.20 -2.96
CA TRP A 121 0.07 -0.79 -3.29
C TRP A 121 0.32 -1.79 -2.16
N GLY A 122 0.24 -1.35 -0.91
CA GLY A 122 0.28 -2.25 0.25
C GLY A 122 -0.87 -3.25 0.26
N CYS A 123 -2.10 -2.79 -0.03
CA CYS A 123 -3.28 -3.67 -0.13
C CYS A 123 -3.16 -4.66 -1.31
N VAL A 124 -2.69 -4.21 -2.48
CA VAL A 124 -2.44 -5.09 -3.64
C VAL A 124 -1.42 -6.17 -3.27
N SER A 125 -0.32 -5.80 -2.61
CA SER A 125 0.69 -6.74 -2.13
C SER A 125 0.11 -7.75 -1.13
N ALA A 126 -0.76 -7.32 -0.21
CA ALA A 126 -1.43 -8.22 0.74
C ALA A 126 -2.37 -9.22 0.03
N VAL A 127 -3.11 -8.78 -1.00
CA VAL A 127 -3.92 -9.67 -1.85
C VAL A 127 -3.05 -10.73 -2.52
N LEU A 128 -1.93 -10.33 -3.11
CA LEU A 128 -0.98 -11.26 -3.75
C LEU A 128 -0.39 -12.25 -2.76
N ALA A 129 -0.06 -11.80 -1.54
CA ALA A 129 0.41 -12.68 -0.46
C ALA A 129 -0.61 -13.78 -0.13
N VAL A 130 -1.88 -13.40 0.01
CA VAL A 130 -2.96 -14.37 0.30
C VAL A 130 -3.18 -15.30 -0.88
N TRP A 131 -3.25 -14.78 -2.09
CA TRP A 131 -3.53 -15.57 -3.29
C TRP A 131 -2.47 -16.65 -3.54
N THR A 132 -1.19 -16.25 -3.56
CA THR A 132 -0.08 -17.14 -3.93
C THR A 132 0.51 -17.93 -2.76
N ASN A 133 0.18 -17.59 -1.52
CA ASN A 133 0.82 -18.11 -0.29
C ASN A 133 2.36 -17.96 -0.26
N ASN A 134 2.90 -17.00 -1.01
CA ASN A 134 4.33 -16.78 -1.15
C ASN A 134 4.72 -15.34 -0.77
N SER A 135 5.68 -15.21 0.15
CA SER A 135 6.16 -13.90 0.60
C SER A 135 6.96 -13.16 -0.48
N CYS A 136 7.69 -13.86 -1.34
CA CYS A 136 8.44 -13.23 -2.43
C CYS A 136 7.50 -12.56 -3.44
N VAL A 137 6.38 -13.22 -3.77
CA VAL A 137 5.35 -12.65 -4.65
C VAL A 137 4.65 -11.46 -4.00
N ALA A 138 4.48 -11.47 -2.68
CA ALA A 138 3.94 -10.34 -1.97
C ALA A 138 4.80 -9.09 -2.15
N TYR A 139 6.11 -9.20 -1.95
CA TYR A 139 7.02 -8.05 -2.04
C TYR A 139 7.31 -7.60 -3.47
N GLY A 140 7.49 -8.54 -4.41
CA GLY A 140 7.82 -8.24 -5.80
C GLY A 140 6.61 -8.03 -6.71
N GLY A 141 5.49 -8.68 -6.42
CA GLY A 141 4.32 -8.72 -7.30
C GLY A 141 3.65 -7.35 -7.47
N ALA A 142 3.58 -6.54 -6.43
CA ALA A 142 3.05 -5.18 -6.53
C ALA A 142 3.88 -4.34 -7.53
N PHE A 143 5.20 -4.46 -7.50
CA PHE A 143 6.09 -3.83 -8.47
C PHE A 143 5.83 -4.32 -9.90
N VAL A 144 5.73 -5.64 -10.10
CA VAL A 144 5.46 -6.22 -11.43
C VAL A 144 4.13 -5.73 -11.99
N ILE A 145 3.08 -5.70 -11.18
CA ILE A 145 1.76 -5.18 -11.59
C ILE A 145 1.85 -3.69 -11.94
N CYS A 146 2.53 -2.90 -11.13
CA CYS A 146 2.74 -1.47 -11.40
C CYS A 146 3.45 -1.27 -12.75
N TYR A 147 4.53 -1.99 -12.98
CA TYR A 147 5.31 -1.90 -14.21
C TYR A 147 4.53 -2.34 -15.45
N LEU A 148 3.75 -3.42 -15.33
CA LEU A 148 2.85 -3.86 -16.39
C LEU A 148 1.77 -2.83 -16.70
N LEU A 149 1.18 -2.20 -15.68
CA LEU A 149 0.19 -1.13 -15.89
C LEU A 149 0.82 0.07 -16.61
N ILE A 150 2.04 0.46 -16.26
CA ILE A 150 2.76 1.54 -16.94
C ILE A 150 2.93 1.21 -18.42
N ILE A 151 3.46 0.03 -18.76
CA ILE A 151 3.65 -0.40 -20.16
C ILE A 151 2.32 -0.44 -20.93
N LEU A 152 1.28 -0.98 -20.31
CA LEU A 152 -0.05 -1.07 -20.93
C LEU A 152 -0.63 0.32 -21.20
N CYS A 153 -0.52 1.25 -20.25
CA CYS A 153 -1.02 2.60 -20.41
C CYS A 153 -0.24 3.39 -21.47
N GLU A 154 1.09 3.26 -21.51
CA GLU A 154 1.92 3.97 -22.49
C GLU A 154 1.73 3.46 -23.93
N ARG A 155 1.56 2.15 -24.11
CA ARG A 155 1.50 1.54 -25.45
C ARG A 155 0.09 1.39 -25.99
N TYR A 156 -0.87 1.01 -25.16
CA TYR A 156 -2.20 0.59 -25.63
C TYR A 156 -3.35 1.45 -25.09
N LEU A 157 -3.21 2.07 -23.92
CA LEU A 157 -4.30 2.73 -23.21
C LEU A 157 -4.01 4.22 -22.96
N GLN A 158 -3.44 4.93 -23.93
CA GLN A 158 -3.05 6.35 -23.81
C GLN A 158 -4.21 7.28 -23.38
N ASN A 159 -5.45 6.89 -23.67
CA ASN A 159 -6.65 7.64 -23.30
C ASN A 159 -7.15 7.35 -21.87
N LEU A 160 -6.70 6.23 -21.25
CA LEU A 160 -7.15 5.79 -19.93
C LEU A 160 -6.16 6.23 -18.83
N TYR A 161 -5.97 7.56 -18.70
CA TYR A 161 -5.07 8.15 -17.70
C TYR A 161 -5.46 7.79 -16.24
N CYS A 162 -6.75 7.43 -16.01
CA CYS A 162 -7.22 7.03 -14.67
C CYS A 162 -6.53 5.78 -14.10
N ILE A 163 -6.01 4.89 -14.97
CA ILE A 163 -5.34 3.64 -14.56
C ILE A 163 -3.83 3.82 -14.51
N TYR A 164 -3.29 4.93 -15.01
CA TYR A 164 -1.86 5.17 -15.10
C TYR A 164 -1.25 5.54 -13.75
N PRO A 165 -0.37 4.71 -13.15
CA PRO A 165 0.13 4.93 -11.78
C PRO A 165 0.90 6.25 -11.60
N TYR A 166 1.58 6.75 -12.63
CA TYR A 166 2.33 8.00 -12.55
C TYR A 166 1.43 9.22 -12.47
N GLU A 167 0.29 9.20 -13.17
CA GLU A 167 -0.71 10.28 -13.12
C GLU A 167 -1.36 10.42 -11.75
N TRP A 168 -1.38 9.35 -10.95
CA TRP A 168 -1.92 9.45 -9.58
C TRP A 168 -1.04 10.32 -8.68
N MET A 169 0.28 10.23 -8.84
CA MET A 169 1.25 10.98 -8.05
C MET A 169 1.52 12.36 -8.64
N PHE A 170 1.75 12.42 -9.96
CA PHE A 170 2.16 13.62 -10.70
C PHE A 170 1.25 13.84 -11.90
N PRO A 171 0.13 14.55 -11.75
CA PRO A 171 -0.82 14.75 -12.82
C PRO A 171 -0.23 15.65 -13.91
N GLN A 172 -0.21 15.15 -15.14
CA GLN A 172 0.11 15.93 -16.34
C GLN A 172 -1.16 16.31 -17.12
N LYS A 173 -2.24 15.54 -16.92
CA LYS A 173 -3.53 15.77 -17.56
C LYS A 173 -4.52 16.44 -16.61
N GLN A 174 -5.47 17.16 -17.17
CA GLN A 174 -6.56 17.74 -16.38
C GLN A 174 -7.53 16.64 -15.91
N TRP A 175 -7.67 16.50 -14.61
CA TRP A 175 -8.59 15.53 -14.01
C TRP A 175 -9.98 16.16 -13.81
N VAL A 176 -11.01 15.36 -14.05
CA VAL A 176 -12.38 15.73 -13.67
C VAL A 176 -12.40 15.88 -12.14
N PHE A 177 -12.80 17.03 -11.62
CA PHE A 177 -12.74 17.42 -10.21
C PHE A 177 -11.31 17.61 -9.65
N GLU A 178 -10.31 17.87 -10.49
CA GLU A 178 -8.93 18.20 -10.07
C GLU A 178 -8.35 17.18 -9.06
N GLU A 179 -7.86 17.65 -7.91
CA GLU A 179 -7.28 16.78 -6.88
C GLU A 179 -8.30 15.84 -6.21
N ASN A 180 -9.54 16.30 -6.02
CA ASN A 180 -10.58 15.50 -5.39
C ASN A 180 -10.96 14.28 -6.26
N GLY A 181 -10.93 14.41 -7.57
CA GLY A 181 -11.17 13.28 -8.48
C GLY A 181 -10.14 12.16 -8.31
N ARG A 182 -8.86 12.50 -8.17
CA ARG A 182 -7.80 11.52 -7.90
C ARG A 182 -7.96 10.82 -6.55
N ARG A 183 -8.30 11.57 -5.49
CA ARG A 183 -8.53 11.03 -4.15
C ARG A 183 -9.70 10.04 -4.15
N ILE A 184 -10.83 10.42 -4.77
CA ILE A 184 -12.02 9.55 -4.86
C ILE A 184 -11.69 8.26 -5.62
N LEU A 185 -10.98 8.36 -6.75
CA LEU A 185 -10.58 7.19 -7.54
C LEU A 185 -9.66 6.25 -6.74
N LEU A 186 -8.64 6.78 -6.06
CA LEU A 186 -7.73 5.96 -5.25
C LEU A 186 -8.45 5.28 -4.08
N VAL A 187 -9.34 6.00 -3.39
CA VAL A 187 -10.17 5.41 -2.33
C VAL A 187 -11.06 4.30 -2.90
N GLY A 188 -11.66 4.51 -4.06
CA GLY A 188 -12.45 3.49 -4.75
C GLY A 188 -11.63 2.22 -5.06
N PHE A 189 -10.41 2.37 -5.57
CA PHE A 189 -9.52 1.24 -5.82
C PHE A 189 -9.12 0.52 -4.53
N ILE A 190 -8.81 1.26 -3.46
CA ILE A 190 -8.50 0.67 -2.15
C ILE A 190 -9.67 -0.16 -1.65
N VAL A 191 -10.91 0.35 -1.73
CA VAL A 191 -12.11 -0.38 -1.31
C VAL A 191 -12.30 -1.67 -2.12
N VAL A 192 -12.15 -1.62 -3.45
CA VAL A 192 -12.24 -2.81 -4.31
C VAL A 192 -11.20 -3.86 -3.91
N VAL A 193 -9.94 -3.45 -3.72
CA VAL A 193 -8.85 -4.35 -3.31
C VAL A 193 -9.10 -4.93 -1.92
N MET A 194 -9.64 -4.15 -0.98
CA MET A 194 -10.03 -4.63 0.35
C MET A 194 -11.14 -5.69 0.27
N CYS A 195 -12.14 -5.50 -0.60
CA CYS A 195 -13.20 -6.49 -0.83
C CYS A 195 -12.64 -7.80 -1.39
N ILE A 196 -11.72 -7.73 -2.36
CA ILE A 196 -11.03 -8.89 -2.91
C ILE A 196 -10.23 -9.61 -1.83
N TYR A 197 -9.48 -8.87 -1.00
CA TYR A 197 -8.74 -9.44 0.12
C TYR A 197 -9.65 -10.18 1.10
N TYR A 198 -10.77 -9.55 1.48
CA TYR A 198 -11.75 -10.13 2.39
C TYR A 198 -12.26 -11.48 1.88
N GLU A 199 -12.71 -11.53 0.64
CA GLU A 199 -13.24 -12.76 0.03
C GLU A 199 -12.17 -13.88 -0.07
N LEU A 200 -10.94 -13.53 -0.45
CA LEU A 200 -9.85 -14.50 -0.55
C LEU A 200 -9.46 -15.09 0.81
N VAL A 201 -9.33 -14.26 1.83
CA VAL A 201 -8.99 -14.71 3.19
C VAL A 201 -10.12 -15.56 3.76
N ARG A 202 -11.37 -15.11 3.61
CA ARG A 202 -12.56 -15.86 4.06
C ARG A 202 -12.66 -17.26 3.46
N ARG A 203 -12.41 -17.39 2.15
CA ARG A 203 -12.37 -18.70 1.49
C ARG A 203 -11.27 -19.58 2.10
N LYS A 204 -10.06 -19.06 2.24
CA LYS A 204 -8.93 -19.81 2.80
C LYS A 204 -9.05 -20.17 4.28
N ILE A 205 -9.83 -19.42 5.06
CA ILE A 205 -10.17 -19.78 6.46
C ILE A 205 -11.15 -20.96 6.48
N LYS A 206 -12.11 -20.99 5.55
CA LYS A 206 -13.08 -22.11 5.47
C LYS A 206 -12.46 -23.43 4.99
N ASP A 207 -11.40 -23.32 4.18
CA ASP A 207 -10.68 -24.47 3.62
C ASP A 207 -9.58 -25.01 4.56
N ALA A 208 -9.33 -24.37 5.72
CA ALA A 208 -8.26 -24.71 6.68
C ALA A 208 -8.80 -25.34 7.95
#